data_b195ed375d3b8ae4c3fc4c30e1b03376
#
_entry.id   b195ed375d3b8ae4c3fc4c30e1b03376
#
_cell.length_a   1.000
_cell.length_b   1.000
_cell.length_c   1.000
_cell.angle_alpha   90.00
_cell.angle_beta   90.00
_cell.angle_gamma   90.00
#
_symmetry.space_group_name_H-M   'P 1'
#
loop_
_entity.id
_entity.type
_entity.pdbx_description
1 polymer ?
#
loop_
_entity_poly.entity_id
_entity_poly.type
_entity_poly.pdbx_seq_one_letter_code
_entity_poly.pdbx_strand_id
1 'polypeptide(L)'
;KNARTVAGEVRQAIEAATGEKVELGGSGRTDAGVHALAQVAHVKTAGKLRREEVLRTVNDALPADIHILSLEPAGDRFHARHTATSRCYVYQISRRRTALAKRFVWWVRRPLDVGAMRAGAALLAGRHDFARFCEKPLEQTSTVVVVERCEVETAGELLLVRIVASHFLWK
;
A
#
# COMPACT_ATOMS: atom_id res chain seq x y z
N LYS A 1 -19.48 5.79 -11.60
CA LYS A 1 -18.15 6.12 -12.19
C LYS A 1 -17.39 4.84 -12.34
N ASN A 2 -17.26 4.33 -13.58
CA ASN A 2 -16.57 3.06 -13.88
C ASN A 2 -15.06 3.30 -14.07
N ALA A 3 -14.39 3.66 -13.00
CA ALA A 3 -12.93 3.72 -13.05
C ALA A 3 -12.36 2.32 -12.87
N ARG A 4 -11.36 1.96 -13.68
CA ARG A 4 -10.56 0.76 -13.49
C ARG A 4 -9.85 0.82 -12.14
N THR A 5 -9.97 -0.24 -11.34
CA THR A 5 -9.32 -0.34 -10.04
C THR A 5 -8.63 -1.69 -9.89
N VAL A 6 -7.51 -1.75 -9.16
CA VAL A 6 -6.81 -3.01 -8.86
C VAL A 6 -7.76 -4.05 -8.25
N ALA A 7 -8.60 -3.64 -7.27
CA ALA A 7 -9.56 -4.54 -6.66
C ALA A 7 -10.64 -5.05 -7.65
N GLY A 8 -11.02 -4.23 -8.62
CA GLY A 8 -11.97 -4.64 -9.68
C GLY A 8 -11.36 -5.69 -10.60
N GLU A 9 -10.14 -5.44 -11.10
CA GLU A 9 -9.41 -6.38 -11.97
C GLU A 9 -9.17 -7.72 -11.26
N VAL A 10 -8.67 -7.69 -10.03
CA VAL A 10 -8.41 -8.91 -9.25
C VAL A 10 -9.68 -9.69 -8.99
N ARG A 11 -10.78 -9.00 -8.61
CA ARG A 11 -12.07 -9.67 -8.40
C ARG A 11 -12.55 -10.37 -9.67
N GLN A 12 -12.57 -9.68 -10.80
CA GLN A 12 -13.02 -10.24 -12.07
C GLN A 12 -12.17 -11.44 -12.49
N ALA A 13 -10.85 -11.37 -12.32
CA ALA A 13 -9.97 -12.48 -12.66
C ALA A 13 -10.20 -13.70 -11.74
N ILE A 14 -10.44 -13.50 -10.45
CA ILE A 14 -10.76 -14.60 -9.52
C ILE A 14 -12.13 -15.19 -9.86
N GLU A 15 -13.16 -14.39 -10.08
CA GLU A 15 -14.50 -14.85 -10.45
C GLU A 15 -14.48 -15.64 -11.77
N ALA A 16 -13.68 -15.20 -12.74
CA ALA A 16 -13.52 -15.92 -14.01
C ALA A 16 -12.79 -17.26 -13.83
N ALA A 17 -11.77 -17.31 -12.96
CA ALA A 17 -11.00 -18.53 -12.72
C ALA A 17 -11.75 -19.57 -11.88
N THR A 18 -12.68 -19.13 -11.00
CA THR A 18 -13.38 -20.01 -10.08
C THR A 18 -14.83 -20.31 -10.49
N GLY A 19 -15.41 -19.50 -11.37
CA GLY A 19 -16.84 -19.57 -11.70
C GLY A 19 -17.77 -19.06 -10.58
N GLU A 20 -17.23 -18.50 -9.50
CA GLU A 20 -17.98 -18.06 -8.33
C GLU A 20 -17.88 -16.55 -8.11
N LYS A 21 -18.91 -15.95 -7.54
CA LYS A 21 -18.85 -14.60 -7.02
C LYS A 21 -18.02 -14.56 -5.74
N VAL A 22 -17.13 -13.57 -5.62
CA VAL A 22 -16.25 -13.45 -4.47
C VAL A 22 -16.37 -12.09 -3.78
N GLU A 23 -16.22 -12.10 -2.46
CA GLU A 23 -16.02 -10.89 -1.67
C GLU A 23 -14.51 -10.63 -1.55
N LEU A 24 -14.04 -9.49 -2.09
CA LEU A 24 -12.63 -9.10 -2.04
C LEU A 24 -12.48 -7.82 -1.23
N GLY A 25 -11.61 -7.84 -0.22
CA GLY A 25 -11.27 -6.67 0.59
C GLY A 25 -9.76 -6.47 0.74
N GLY A 26 -9.26 -5.26 0.46
CA GLY A 26 -7.85 -4.89 0.64
C GLY A 26 -7.55 -4.31 2.02
N SER A 27 -6.28 -4.34 2.44
CA SER A 27 -5.82 -3.77 3.72
C SER A 27 -5.88 -2.24 3.75
N GLY A 28 -5.79 -1.58 2.60
CA GLY A 28 -5.88 -0.14 2.45
C GLY A 28 -6.22 0.27 1.03
N ARG A 29 -6.76 1.46 0.87
CA ARG A 29 -6.93 2.10 -0.44
C ARG A 29 -5.63 2.75 -0.85
N THR A 30 -5.34 2.73 -2.13
CA THR A 30 -4.24 3.48 -2.75
C THR A 30 -4.82 4.43 -3.79
N ASP A 31 -4.32 5.65 -3.83
CA ASP A 31 -4.71 6.62 -4.85
C ASP A 31 -4.12 6.27 -6.21
N ALA A 32 -4.63 6.92 -7.26
CA ALA A 32 -4.11 6.72 -8.61
C ALA A 32 -2.60 7.07 -8.68
N GLY A 33 -1.82 6.17 -9.26
CA GLY A 33 -0.38 6.33 -9.39
C GLY A 33 0.44 5.83 -8.18
N VAL A 34 -0.19 5.40 -7.11
CA VAL A 34 0.49 4.72 -6.00
C VAL A 34 0.71 3.25 -6.36
N HIS A 35 1.94 2.79 -6.18
CA HIS A 35 2.34 1.40 -6.39
C HIS A 35 2.45 0.67 -5.07
N ALA A 36 2.19 -0.63 -5.06
CA ALA A 36 2.38 -1.49 -3.90
C ALA A 36 3.30 -2.65 -4.26
N LEU A 37 4.34 -2.87 -3.45
CA LEU A 37 5.22 -4.02 -3.60
C LEU A 37 4.53 -5.31 -3.10
N ALA A 38 3.73 -5.21 -2.04
CA ALA A 38 3.03 -6.34 -1.42
C ALA A 38 1.78 -5.84 -0.67
N GLN A 39 0.72 -5.48 -1.41
CA GLN A 39 -0.59 -5.19 -0.81
C GLN A 39 -1.24 -6.49 -0.35
N VAL A 40 -1.80 -6.49 0.84
CA VAL A 40 -2.55 -7.63 1.37
C VAL A 40 -4.04 -7.46 1.11
N ALA A 41 -4.67 -8.51 0.64
CA ALA A 41 -6.13 -8.59 0.48
C ALA A 41 -6.64 -9.91 1.08
N HIS A 42 -7.93 -9.96 1.38
CA HIS A 42 -8.62 -11.22 1.65
C HIS A 42 -9.70 -11.44 0.61
N VAL A 43 -9.91 -12.69 0.27
CA VAL A 43 -11.00 -13.14 -0.59
C VAL A 43 -11.84 -14.16 0.17
N LYS A 44 -13.17 -14.01 0.10
CA LYS A 44 -14.12 -15.01 0.58
C LYS A 44 -14.78 -15.67 -0.61
N THR A 45 -14.83 -16.99 -0.59
CA THR A 45 -15.44 -17.84 -1.61
C THR A 45 -16.17 -18.98 -0.91
N ALA A 46 -17.21 -19.53 -1.55
CA ALA A 46 -17.96 -20.65 -1.02
C ALA A 46 -17.25 -22.00 -1.22
N GLY A 47 -16.46 -22.11 -2.29
CA GLY A 47 -15.75 -23.33 -2.66
C GLY A 47 -14.33 -23.42 -2.11
N LYS A 48 -13.77 -24.63 -2.17
CA LYS A 48 -12.35 -24.87 -1.90
C LYS A 48 -11.53 -24.51 -3.13
N LEU A 49 -10.66 -23.52 -3.01
CA LEU A 49 -9.77 -23.13 -4.09
C LEU A 49 -8.57 -24.08 -4.17
N ARG A 50 -8.24 -24.55 -5.36
CA ARG A 50 -6.94 -25.15 -5.68
C ARG A 50 -5.92 -24.02 -5.89
N ARG A 51 -5.23 -23.66 -4.81
CA ARG A 51 -4.44 -22.41 -4.70
C ARG A 51 -3.50 -22.18 -5.87
N GLU A 52 -2.69 -23.16 -6.21
CA GLU A 52 -1.66 -23.03 -7.26
C GLU A 52 -2.29 -22.84 -8.65
N GLU A 53 -3.37 -23.57 -8.93
CA GLU A 53 -4.11 -23.44 -10.18
C GLU A 53 -4.80 -22.08 -10.29
N VAL A 54 -5.48 -21.65 -9.22
CA VAL A 54 -6.15 -20.34 -9.18
C VAL A 54 -5.12 -19.22 -9.28
N LEU A 55 -4.01 -19.29 -8.56
CA LEU A 55 -2.96 -18.27 -8.59
C LEU A 55 -2.39 -18.10 -10.00
N ARG A 56 -2.09 -19.20 -10.71
CA ARG A 56 -1.63 -19.17 -12.08
C ARG A 56 -2.68 -18.59 -13.03
N THR A 57 -3.90 -19.15 -13.01
CA THR A 57 -4.98 -18.73 -13.91
C THR A 57 -5.36 -17.26 -13.71
N VAL A 58 -5.38 -16.80 -12.46
CA VAL A 58 -5.67 -15.40 -12.16
C VAL A 58 -4.54 -14.49 -12.64
N ASN A 59 -3.28 -14.84 -12.42
CA ASN A 59 -2.15 -14.03 -12.91
C ASN A 59 -2.07 -14.00 -14.44
N ASP A 60 -2.41 -15.08 -15.13
CA ASP A 60 -2.47 -15.12 -16.60
C ASP A 60 -3.58 -14.21 -17.15
N ALA A 61 -4.66 -14.01 -16.40
CA ALA A 61 -5.78 -13.15 -16.78
C ALA A 61 -5.61 -11.69 -16.38
N LEU A 62 -4.73 -11.40 -15.41
CA LEU A 62 -4.50 -10.04 -14.93
C LEU A 62 -3.71 -9.20 -15.93
N PRO A 63 -3.96 -7.87 -16.00
CA PRO A 63 -3.11 -6.98 -16.79
C PRO A 63 -1.70 -6.91 -16.20
N ALA A 64 -0.70 -6.60 -17.04
CA ALA A 64 0.72 -6.65 -16.70
C ALA A 64 1.16 -5.75 -15.52
N ASP A 65 0.33 -4.80 -15.12
CA ASP A 65 0.59 -3.90 -13.98
C ASP A 65 0.02 -4.42 -12.64
N ILE A 66 -0.58 -5.63 -12.63
CA ILE A 66 -1.11 -6.28 -11.44
C ILE A 66 -0.63 -7.73 -11.37
N HIS A 67 -0.04 -8.12 -10.25
CA HIS A 67 0.43 -9.48 -10.01
C HIS A 67 0.13 -9.94 -8.59
N ILE A 68 -0.42 -11.14 -8.44
CA ILE A 68 -0.66 -11.78 -7.14
C ILE A 68 0.58 -12.61 -6.79
N LEU A 69 1.26 -12.24 -5.71
CA LEU A 69 2.49 -12.90 -5.27
C LEU A 69 2.25 -14.26 -4.61
N SER A 70 1.22 -14.35 -3.78
CA SER A 70 0.85 -15.57 -3.07
C SER A 70 -0.64 -15.62 -2.76
N LEU A 71 -1.15 -16.82 -2.54
CA LEU A 71 -2.51 -17.09 -2.09
C LEU A 71 -2.43 -18.11 -0.96
N GLU A 72 -2.78 -17.70 0.26
CA GLU A 72 -2.69 -18.51 1.46
C GLU A 72 -4.05 -18.64 2.14
N PRO A 73 -4.37 -19.80 2.76
CA PRO A 73 -5.55 -19.93 3.56
C PRO A 73 -5.42 -19.06 4.82
N ALA A 74 -6.50 -18.43 5.21
CA ALA A 74 -6.56 -17.63 6.43
C ALA A 74 -7.74 -18.10 7.30
N GLY A 75 -7.63 -17.90 8.61
CA GLY A 75 -8.73 -18.22 9.53
C GLY A 75 -9.92 -17.26 9.33
N ASP A 76 -11.12 -17.72 9.73
CA ASP A 76 -12.40 -17.02 9.51
C ASP A 76 -12.42 -15.57 10.06
N ARG A 77 -11.62 -15.30 11.09
CA ARG A 77 -11.52 -13.97 11.70
C ARG A 77 -10.52 -13.04 11.01
N PHE A 78 -9.80 -13.53 10.00
CA PHE A 78 -8.84 -12.70 9.27
C PHE A 78 -9.57 -11.66 8.41
N HIS A 79 -9.16 -10.42 8.57
CA HIS A 79 -9.65 -9.32 7.73
C HIS A 79 -8.47 -8.40 7.38
N ALA A 80 -8.08 -8.35 6.11
CA ALA A 80 -6.88 -7.67 5.64
C ALA A 80 -6.71 -6.22 6.18
N ARG A 81 -7.81 -5.50 6.39
CA ARG A 81 -7.78 -4.12 6.92
C ARG A 81 -7.75 -4.06 8.45
N HIS A 82 -8.57 -4.88 9.11
CA HIS A 82 -8.78 -4.76 10.57
C HIS A 82 -7.78 -5.57 11.39
N THR A 83 -7.22 -6.64 10.83
CA THR A 83 -6.18 -7.43 11.49
C THR A 83 -4.76 -7.00 11.11
N ALA A 84 -4.61 -5.99 10.24
CA ALA A 84 -3.30 -5.42 9.94
C ALA A 84 -2.72 -4.73 11.19
N THR A 85 -1.51 -5.12 11.57
CA THR A 85 -0.79 -4.55 12.71
C THR A 85 -0.06 -3.26 12.35
N SER A 86 0.55 -3.22 11.16
CA SER A 86 1.21 -2.02 10.66
C SER A 86 1.12 -1.92 9.13
N ARG A 87 1.49 -0.75 8.61
CA ARG A 87 1.61 -0.45 7.19
C ARG A 87 2.92 0.28 6.95
N CYS A 88 3.59 -0.09 5.86
CA CYS A 88 4.84 0.52 5.45
C CYS A 88 4.65 1.29 4.14
N TYR A 89 5.06 2.53 4.11
CA TYR A 89 5.13 3.34 2.89
C TYR A 89 6.56 3.77 2.62
N VAL A 90 6.91 3.82 1.33
CA VAL A 90 8.21 4.31 0.87
C VAL A 90 7.98 5.39 -0.16
N TYR A 91 8.48 6.60 0.11
CA TYR A 91 8.55 7.66 -0.87
C TYR A 91 9.94 7.67 -1.50
N GLN A 92 9.97 7.61 -2.82
CA GLN A 92 11.20 7.68 -3.59
C GLN A 92 11.40 9.11 -4.11
N ILE A 93 12.38 9.81 -3.57
CA ILE A 93 12.74 11.17 -3.97
C ILE A 93 14.01 11.09 -4.81
N SER A 94 13.97 11.60 -6.04
CA SER A 94 15.15 11.65 -6.88
C SER A 94 15.77 13.04 -6.84
N ARG A 95 17.08 13.10 -6.57
CA ARG A 95 17.89 14.32 -6.64
C ARG A 95 18.29 14.67 -8.08
N ARG A 96 18.24 13.69 -8.96
CA ARG A 96 18.54 13.83 -10.39
C ARG A 96 17.27 13.62 -11.21
N ARG A 97 17.10 14.44 -12.27
CA ARG A 97 16.00 14.23 -13.21
C ARG A 97 16.19 12.92 -13.96
N THR A 98 15.16 12.08 -13.97
CA THR A 98 15.14 10.80 -14.68
C THR A 98 13.86 10.66 -15.51
N ALA A 99 14.01 10.29 -16.78
CA ALA A 99 12.87 10.05 -17.67
C ALA A 99 12.27 8.66 -17.42
N LEU A 100 13.11 7.63 -17.24
CA LEU A 100 12.68 6.23 -17.12
C LEU A 100 11.90 5.97 -15.84
N ALA A 101 12.32 6.55 -14.72
CA ALA A 101 11.67 6.34 -13.41
C ALA A 101 10.63 7.41 -13.06
N LYS A 102 10.24 8.28 -13.99
CA LYS A 102 9.34 9.43 -13.74
C LYS A 102 8.04 9.05 -13.00
N ARG A 103 7.49 7.87 -13.26
CA ARG A 103 6.24 7.40 -12.63
C ARG A 103 6.41 6.89 -11.21
N PHE A 104 7.64 6.62 -10.79
CA PHE A 104 7.95 5.96 -9.51
C PHE A 104 8.68 6.86 -8.54
N VAL A 105 9.18 8.02 -9.00
CA VAL A 105 10.00 8.92 -8.18
C VAL A 105 9.47 10.34 -8.23
N TRP A 106 9.57 11.03 -7.11
CA TRP A 106 9.37 12.48 -7.06
C TRP A 106 10.70 13.18 -7.25
N TRP A 107 10.89 13.81 -8.39
CA TRP A 107 12.10 14.61 -8.64
C TRP A 107 12.01 15.96 -7.94
N VAL A 108 12.96 16.24 -7.06
CA VAL A 108 13.10 17.51 -6.36
C VAL A 108 14.31 18.26 -6.94
N ARG A 109 14.06 19.44 -7.54
CA ARG A 109 15.10 20.24 -8.20
C ARG A 109 16.05 20.90 -7.21
N ARG A 110 15.55 21.31 -6.03
CA ARG A 110 16.36 22.02 -5.03
C ARG A 110 17.23 21.03 -4.26
N PRO A 111 18.45 21.45 -3.86
CA PRO A 111 19.22 20.63 -2.92
C PRO A 111 18.43 20.32 -1.67
N LEU A 112 18.54 19.08 -1.21
CA LEU A 112 17.89 18.59 0.02
C LEU A 112 18.96 18.38 1.09
N ASP A 113 18.72 18.92 2.27
CA ASP A 113 19.52 18.61 3.45
C ASP A 113 19.07 17.28 4.04
N VAL A 114 19.81 16.23 3.70
CA VAL A 114 19.51 14.87 4.16
C VAL A 114 19.67 14.73 5.68
N GLY A 115 20.58 15.50 6.27
CA GLY A 115 20.76 15.52 7.74
C GLY A 115 19.52 16.06 8.45
N ALA A 116 19.04 17.22 8.00
CA ALA A 116 17.80 17.81 8.51
C ALA A 116 16.57 16.90 8.25
N MET A 117 16.50 16.24 7.09
CA MET A 117 15.44 15.28 6.80
C MET A 117 15.46 14.09 7.76
N ARG A 118 16.64 13.53 8.07
CA ARG A 118 16.78 12.43 9.04
C ARG A 118 16.39 12.86 10.44
N ALA A 119 16.84 14.04 10.87
CA ALA A 119 16.48 14.60 12.16
C ALA A 119 14.96 14.81 12.28
N GLY A 120 14.33 15.38 11.26
CA GLY A 120 12.88 15.56 11.21
C GLY A 120 12.11 14.23 11.18
N ALA A 121 12.58 13.24 10.44
CA ALA A 121 11.98 11.91 10.39
C ALA A 121 12.02 11.22 11.77
N ALA A 122 13.12 11.33 12.50
CA ALA A 122 13.27 10.76 13.83
C ALA A 122 12.24 11.31 14.84
N LEU A 123 11.83 12.57 14.70
CA LEU A 123 10.82 13.20 15.55
C LEU A 123 9.41 12.62 15.38
N LEU A 124 9.15 11.95 14.23
CA LEU A 124 7.85 11.33 13.96
C LEU A 124 7.70 9.95 14.60
N ALA A 125 8.80 9.33 15.04
CA ALA A 125 8.74 8.04 15.72
C ALA A 125 8.07 8.15 17.08
N GLY A 126 7.25 7.15 17.43
CA GLY A 126 6.50 7.12 18.68
C GLY A 126 5.00 7.36 18.49
N ARG A 127 4.32 7.68 19.59
CA ARG A 127 2.88 7.92 19.61
C ARG A 127 2.60 9.42 19.58
N HIS A 128 1.97 9.88 18.50
CA HIS A 128 1.67 11.28 18.28
C HIS A 128 0.24 11.50 17.82
N ASP A 129 -0.30 12.69 18.10
CA ASP A 129 -1.56 13.15 17.52
C ASP A 129 -1.28 13.90 16.22
N PHE A 130 -1.74 13.33 15.11
CA PHE A 130 -1.59 13.88 13.76
C PHE A 130 -2.82 14.66 13.28
N ALA A 131 -3.67 15.16 14.18
CA ALA A 131 -4.87 15.92 13.80
C ALA A 131 -4.58 17.07 12.84
N ARG A 132 -3.44 17.76 12.99
CA ARG A 132 -3.04 18.88 12.11
C ARG A 132 -2.61 18.45 10.71
N PHE A 133 -2.44 17.16 10.47
CA PHE A 133 -2.12 16.59 9.15
C PHE A 133 -3.34 16.03 8.42
N CYS A 134 -4.53 16.10 9.03
CA CYS A 134 -5.78 15.65 8.44
C CYS A 134 -6.56 16.83 7.87
N GLU A 135 -7.14 16.68 6.66
CA GLU A 135 -7.99 17.72 6.06
C GLU A 135 -9.36 17.86 6.73
N LYS A 136 -9.86 16.77 7.31
CA LYS A 136 -11.12 16.77 8.05
C LYS A 136 -10.93 16.05 9.38
N PRO A 137 -11.30 16.67 10.51
CA PRO A 137 -11.45 15.93 11.75
C PRO A 137 -12.51 14.86 11.50
N LEU A 138 -12.11 13.60 11.57
CA LEU A 138 -13.04 12.49 11.52
C LEU A 138 -13.77 12.50 12.87
N GLU A 139 -15.03 12.83 12.89
CA GLU A 139 -15.85 13.00 14.10
C GLU A 139 -15.88 11.78 15.03
N GLN A 140 -15.37 10.62 14.59
CA GLN A 140 -15.40 9.36 15.32
C GLN A 140 -14.11 8.55 15.29
N THR A 141 -13.00 9.07 14.75
CA THR A 141 -11.76 8.30 14.64
C THR A 141 -10.62 9.05 15.30
N SER A 142 -9.88 8.36 16.20
CA SER A 142 -8.68 8.90 16.82
C SER A 142 -7.65 9.33 15.79
N THR A 143 -7.09 10.53 15.95
CA THR A 143 -5.98 11.05 15.13
C THR A 143 -4.61 10.67 15.71
N VAL A 144 -4.61 9.92 16.82
CA VAL A 144 -3.41 9.40 17.45
C VAL A 144 -2.91 8.16 16.70
N VAL A 145 -1.68 8.24 16.19
CA VAL A 145 -1.02 7.16 15.42
C VAL A 145 0.27 6.77 16.15
N VAL A 146 0.59 5.49 16.16
CA VAL A 146 1.89 4.98 16.56
C VAL A 146 2.74 4.79 15.33
N VAL A 147 3.78 5.62 15.17
CA VAL A 147 4.80 5.47 14.12
C VAL A 147 5.92 4.62 14.70
N GLU A 148 6.09 3.40 14.16
CA GLU A 148 7.14 2.47 14.59
C GLU A 148 8.51 2.95 14.14
N ARG A 149 8.59 3.44 12.89
CA ARG A 149 9.81 3.96 12.27
C ARG A 149 9.49 5.01 11.23
N CYS A 150 10.33 6.04 11.17
CA CYS A 150 10.40 6.96 10.04
C CYS A 150 11.88 7.22 9.73
N GLU A 151 12.34 6.79 8.57
CA GLU A 151 13.77 6.72 8.21
C GLU A 151 14.00 7.36 6.85
N VAL A 152 15.17 7.99 6.68
CA VAL A 152 15.61 8.54 5.40
C VAL A 152 16.93 7.88 5.01
N GLU A 153 16.89 7.05 3.99
CA GLU A 153 18.04 6.34 3.44
C GLU A 153 18.50 6.98 2.13
N THR A 154 19.79 6.88 1.84
CA THR A 154 20.37 7.30 0.56
C THR A 154 20.71 6.05 -0.25
N ALA A 155 20.16 5.95 -1.46
CA ALA A 155 20.43 4.89 -2.42
C ALA A 155 20.86 5.51 -3.76
N GLY A 156 22.15 5.80 -3.91
CA GLY A 156 22.68 6.55 -5.06
C GLY A 156 22.04 7.93 -5.16
N GLU A 157 21.39 8.20 -6.27
CA GLU A 157 20.67 9.47 -6.50
C GLU A 157 19.28 9.54 -5.85
N LEU A 158 18.83 8.45 -5.25
CA LEU A 158 17.54 8.40 -4.57
C LEU A 158 17.68 8.65 -3.07
N LEU A 159 16.71 9.34 -2.52
CA LEU A 159 16.38 9.34 -1.10
C LEU A 159 15.10 8.53 -0.91
N LEU A 160 15.16 7.55 -0.03
CA LEU A 160 14.04 6.69 0.33
C LEU A 160 13.53 7.11 1.70
N VAL A 161 12.34 7.69 1.74
CA VAL A 161 11.67 7.99 3.02
C VAL A 161 10.74 6.84 3.33
N ARG A 162 11.11 6.02 4.30
CA ARG A 162 10.33 4.87 4.77
C ARG A 162 9.60 5.24 6.04
N ILE A 163 8.30 5.02 6.07
CA ILE A 163 7.48 5.21 7.27
C ILE A 163 6.66 3.95 7.55
N VAL A 164 6.74 3.46 8.78
CA VAL A 164 5.97 2.31 9.28
C VAL A 164 5.13 2.77 10.44
N ALA A 165 3.82 2.57 10.36
CA ALA A 165 2.89 2.99 11.39
C ALA A 165 1.72 2.01 11.54
N SER A 166 1.07 2.03 12.69
CA SER A 166 -0.11 1.22 12.98
C SER A 166 -1.24 1.45 11.98
N HIS A 167 -1.45 2.70 11.60
CA HIS A 167 -2.37 3.11 10.56
C HIS A 167 -1.99 4.48 10.01
N PHE A 168 -2.62 4.89 8.92
CA PHE A 168 -2.46 6.21 8.34
C PHE A 168 -3.82 6.89 8.23
N LEU A 169 -3.84 8.17 8.53
CA LEU A 169 -5.02 9.02 8.47
C LEU A 169 -5.24 9.48 7.02
N TRP A 170 -6.47 9.85 6.73
CA TRP A 170 -6.80 10.36 5.40
C TRP A 170 -6.52 11.86 5.34
N LYS A 171 -5.86 12.24 4.27
CA LYS A 171 -5.62 13.63 3.92
C LYS A 171 -6.65 14.10 2.91
#